data_3524242f80c4e5f7c58699ec50a8932b
#
_entry.id   3524242f80c4e5f7c58699ec50a8932b
#
_cell.length_a   1.000
_cell.length_b   1.000
_cell.length_c   1.000
_cell.angle_alpha   90.00
_cell.angle_beta   90.00
_cell.angle_gamma   90.00
#
_symmetry.space_group_name_H-M   'P 1'
#
loop_
_entity.id
_entity.type
_entity.pdbx_description
1 polymer ?
#
loop_
_entity_poly.entity_id
_entity_poly.type
_entity_poly.pdbx_seq_one_letter_code
_entity_poly.pdbx_strand_id
1 'polypeptide(L)'
;MGPGNSDTCYWGLPSISADDPAYPPLGYWRGFVWGPMALLTYWGLAHPAYAAAPLVTIARRGLCSQMGELFLSQWRAHRHVCENYSPWRNATECTGMHFYHWGGLAGFIGLLDAGFYDYEE
;
A
#
# COMPACT_ATOMS: atom_id res chain seq x y z
N MET A 1 -13.97 11.50 -7.83
CA MET A 1 -14.39 10.52 -6.85
C MET A 1 -15.51 11.09 -6.00
N GLY A 2 -16.61 10.40 -5.86
CA GLY A 2 -17.68 10.84 -4.98
C GLY A 2 -17.32 10.63 -3.52
N PRO A 3 -17.30 11.69 -2.68
CA PRO A 3 -17.02 11.54 -1.27
C PRO A 3 -18.04 10.61 -0.60
N GLY A 4 -17.59 9.70 0.24
CA GLY A 4 -18.45 8.81 1.00
C GLY A 4 -18.95 7.57 0.27
N ASN A 5 -18.61 7.37 -1.00
CA ASN A 5 -18.90 6.13 -1.69
C ASN A 5 -17.75 5.14 -1.46
N SER A 6 -18.02 4.07 -0.72
CA SER A 6 -17.02 3.05 -0.40
C SER A 6 -16.43 2.38 -1.63
N ASP A 7 -17.19 2.28 -2.71
CA ASP A 7 -16.74 1.65 -3.96
C ASP A 7 -15.72 2.49 -4.71
N THR A 8 -15.60 3.77 -4.37
CA THR A 8 -14.63 4.69 -4.96
C THR A 8 -13.48 5.02 -4.01
N CYS A 9 -13.46 4.46 -2.83
CA CYS A 9 -12.31 4.59 -1.92
C CYS A 9 -11.11 3.83 -2.45
N TYR A 10 -9.93 4.36 -2.20
CA TYR A 10 -8.70 3.67 -2.58
C TYR A 10 -7.99 3.03 -1.40
N TRP A 11 -7.12 2.11 -1.77
CA TRP A 11 -6.15 1.53 -0.87
C TRP A 11 -4.98 2.50 -0.65
N GLY A 12 -4.57 2.58 0.55
CA GLY A 12 -3.37 3.18 1.09
C GLY A 12 -2.67 4.26 0.28
N LEU A 13 -1.71 3.88 -0.54
CA LEU A 13 -0.76 4.81 -1.12
C LEU A 13 -0.64 4.63 -2.63
N PRO A 14 -1.42 5.37 -3.43
CA PRO A 14 -1.20 5.44 -4.87
C PRO A 14 0.14 6.09 -5.21
N SER A 15 0.66 5.80 -6.40
CA SER A 15 1.95 6.34 -6.85
C SER A 15 1.92 7.83 -7.19
N ILE A 16 0.74 8.40 -7.41
CA ILE A 16 0.51 9.85 -7.48
C ILE A 16 -0.75 10.22 -6.69
N SER A 17 -0.92 11.49 -6.39
CA SER A 17 -2.12 11.97 -5.71
C SER A 17 -3.39 11.71 -6.53
N ALA A 18 -4.45 11.29 -5.87
CA ALA A 18 -5.71 10.98 -6.51
C ALA A 18 -6.44 12.20 -7.10
N ASP A 19 -6.11 13.39 -6.66
CA ASP A 19 -6.60 14.66 -7.20
C ASP A 19 -5.70 15.25 -8.30
N ASP A 20 -4.61 14.58 -8.64
CA ASP A 20 -3.81 14.97 -9.80
C ASP A 20 -4.59 14.69 -11.08
N PRO A 21 -4.65 15.66 -12.04
CA PRO A 21 -5.35 15.45 -13.30
C PRO A 21 -4.81 14.28 -14.13
N ALA A 22 -3.59 13.83 -13.91
CA ALA A 22 -3.01 12.67 -14.56
C ALA A 22 -3.42 11.33 -13.93
N TYR A 23 -4.12 11.34 -12.79
CA TYR A 23 -4.51 10.11 -12.09
C TYR A 23 -5.46 9.23 -12.91
N PRO A 24 -6.57 9.74 -13.44
CA PRO A 24 -7.36 8.98 -14.41
C PRO A 24 -6.99 9.37 -15.87
N PRO A 25 -6.79 8.39 -16.75
CA PRO A 25 -6.77 6.95 -16.51
C PRO A 25 -5.49 6.50 -15.80
N LEU A 26 -5.62 5.47 -14.98
CA LEU A 26 -4.48 4.89 -14.26
C LEU A 26 -3.42 4.39 -15.24
N GLY A 27 -2.18 4.58 -14.88
CA GLY A 27 -1.03 4.06 -15.60
C GLY A 27 -0.01 3.47 -14.62
N TYR A 28 1.00 2.82 -15.13
CA TYR A 28 1.99 2.03 -14.38
C TYR A 28 2.52 2.74 -13.12
N TRP A 29 3.19 3.89 -13.26
CA TRP A 29 3.61 4.73 -12.14
C TRP A 29 2.70 5.94 -11.94
N ARG A 30 1.50 5.89 -12.46
CA ARG A 30 0.53 6.98 -12.43
C ARG A 30 -0.77 6.49 -11.81
N GLY A 31 -0.72 6.30 -10.50
CA GLY A 31 -1.87 5.96 -9.70
C GLY A 31 -1.88 4.55 -9.11
N PHE A 32 -1.24 3.55 -9.72
CA PHE A 32 -1.18 2.22 -9.14
C PHE A 32 -0.38 2.20 -7.84
N VAL A 33 -0.70 1.23 -6.99
CA VAL A 33 -0.10 1.02 -5.68
C VAL A 33 1.05 0.03 -5.80
N TRP A 34 2.21 0.39 -5.24
CA TRP A 34 3.43 -0.40 -5.32
C TRP A 34 3.96 -0.74 -3.93
N GLY A 35 4.30 -2.01 -3.74
CA GLY A 35 4.89 -2.48 -2.49
C GLY A 35 6.16 -1.73 -2.09
N PRO A 36 7.14 -1.52 -2.99
CA PRO A 36 8.36 -0.76 -2.67
C PRO A 36 8.10 0.66 -2.19
N MET A 37 7.13 1.35 -2.76
CA MET A 37 6.76 2.71 -2.34
C MET A 37 6.17 2.70 -0.93
N ALA A 38 5.37 1.69 -0.62
CA ALA A 38 4.83 1.51 0.73
C ALA A 38 5.96 1.25 1.74
N LEU A 39 6.94 0.42 1.41
CA LEU A 39 8.08 0.15 2.28
C LEU A 39 8.91 1.41 2.54
N LEU A 40 9.24 2.18 1.51
CA LEU A 40 10.00 3.42 1.66
C LEU A 40 9.24 4.43 2.53
N THR A 41 7.95 4.57 2.31
CA THR A 41 7.09 5.44 3.11
C THR A 41 7.01 4.95 4.56
N TYR A 42 6.86 3.65 4.77
CA TYR A 42 6.89 3.06 6.10
C TYR A 42 8.19 3.38 6.84
N TRP A 43 9.33 3.21 6.21
CA TRP A 43 10.62 3.54 6.82
C TRP A 43 10.72 5.01 7.23
N GLY A 44 10.20 5.92 6.40
CA GLY A 44 10.12 7.32 6.77
C GLY A 44 9.24 7.55 7.99
N LEU A 45 8.07 6.92 8.04
CA LEU A 45 7.14 7.05 9.17
C LEU A 45 7.63 6.33 10.44
N ALA A 46 8.50 5.36 10.31
CA ALA A 46 9.09 4.63 11.44
C ALA A 46 10.41 5.22 11.91
N HIS A 47 10.90 6.28 11.27
CA HIS A 47 12.17 6.91 11.64
C HIS A 47 12.12 7.43 13.08
N PRO A 48 13.14 7.15 13.92
CA PRO A 48 13.11 7.49 15.36
C PRO A 48 12.88 8.98 15.65
N ALA A 49 13.24 9.86 14.73
CA ALA A 49 13.06 11.31 14.91
C ALA A 49 11.57 11.73 15.03
N TYR A 50 10.65 10.97 14.43
CA TYR A 50 9.22 11.33 14.44
C TYR A 50 8.24 10.18 14.66
N ALA A 51 8.72 8.97 14.79
CA ALA A 51 7.84 7.80 14.90
C ALA A 51 6.88 7.86 16.10
N ALA A 52 7.28 8.57 17.17
CA ALA A 52 6.47 8.74 18.38
C ALA A 52 5.39 9.84 18.26
N ALA A 53 5.44 10.69 17.24
CA ALA A 53 4.43 11.73 17.05
C ALA A 53 3.06 11.09 16.76
N PRO A 54 1.96 11.54 17.43
CA PRO A 54 0.67 10.86 17.31
C PRO A 54 0.15 10.74 15.88
N LEU A 55 0.25 11.79 15.07
CA LEU A 55 -0.19 11.77 13.68
C LEU A 55 0.66 10.82 12.82
N VAL A 56 1.95 10.74 13.07
CA VAL A 56 2.85 9.82 12.37
C VAL A 56 2.52 8.37 12.73
N THR A 57 2.24 8.10 13.99
CA THR A 57 1.80 6.77 14.44
C THR A 57 0.50 6.36 13.76
N ILE A 58 -0.48 7.25 13.68
CA ILE A 58 -1.75 6.98 13.00
C ILE A 58 -1.52 6.69 11.51
N ALA A 59 -0.73 7.52 10.84
CA ALA A 59 -0.41 7.35 9.43
C ALA A 59 0.32 6.02 9.15
N ARG A 60 1.30 5.66 9.97
CA ARG A 60 2.05 4.41 9.84
C ARG A 60 1.14 3.19 10.00
N ARG A 61 0.33 3.17 11.05
CA ARG A 61 -0.62 2.07 11.30
C ARG A 61 -1.68 1.97 10.22
N GLY A 62 -2.19 3.10 9.76
CA GLY A 62 -3.14 3.16 8.65
C GLY A 62 -2.55 2.61 7.37
N LEU A 63 -1.31 2.99 7.04
CA LEU A 63 -0.60 2.46 5.87
C LEU A 63 -0.46 0.94 5.95
N CYS A 64 0.03 0.42 7.08
CA CYS A 64 0.22 -1.02 7.29
C CYS A 64 -1.10 -1.78 7.18
N SER A 65 -2.17 -1.27 7.79
CA SER A 65 -3.49 -1.89 7.75
C SER A 65 -4.05 -1.95 6.33
N GLN A 66 -4.04 -0.83 5.61
CA GLN A 66 -4.60 -0.76 4.27
C GLN A 66 -3.80 -1.56 3.25
N MET A 67 -2.47 -1.49 3.32
CA MET A 67 -1.61 -2.25 2.41
C MET A 67 -1.70 -3.75 2.69
N GLY A 68 -1.81 -4.15 3.94
CA GLY A 68 -2.03 -5.54 4.34
C GLY A 68 -3.36 -6.08 3.82
N GLU A 69 -4.43 -5.32 3.96
CA GLU A 69 -5.74 -5.70 3.43
C GLU A 69 -5.73 -5.82 1.90
N LEU A 70 -5.10 -4.89 1.22
CA LEU A 70 -4.95 -4.93 -0.23
C LEU A 70 -4.21 -6.21 -0.67
N PHE A 71 -3.07 -6.48 -0.07
CA PHE A 71 -2.27 -7.66 -0.37
C PHE A 71 -3.08 -8.97 -0.14
N LEU A 72 -3.74 -9.08 1.01
CA LEU A 72 -4.50 -10.27 1.35
C LEU A 72 -5.74 -10.43 0.46
N SER A 73 -6.41 -9.35 0.09
CA SER A 73 -7.57 -9.41 -0.80
C SER A 73 -7.17 -9.96 -2.17
N GLN A 74 -6.05 -9.53 -2.71
CA GLN A 74 -5.55 -10.01 -3.99
C GLN A 74 -5.05 -11.45 -3.90
N TRP A 75 -4.38 -11.81 -2.82
CA TRP A 75 -3.98 -13.18 -2.58
C TRP A 75 -5.17 -14.14 -2.51
N ARG A 76 -6.22 -13.75 -1.77
CA ARG A 76 -7.44 -14.57 -1.67
C ARG A 76 -8.14 -14.74 -3.01
N ALA A 77 -8.15 -13.70 -3.84
CA ALA A 77 -8.81 -13.72 -5.15
C ALA A 77 -8.00 -14.49 -6.20
N HIS A 78 -6.68 -14.35 -6.22
CA HIS A 78 -5.84 -14.79 -7.33
C HIS A 78 -4.72 -15.76 -6.96
N ARG A 79 -4.38 -15.87 -5.67
CA ARG A 79 -3.33 -16.74 -5.17
C ARG A 79 -1.94 -16.46 -5.76
N HIS A 80 -1.67 -15.22 -6.08
CA HIS A 80 -0.33 -14.79 -6.48
C HIS A 80 -0.05 -13.35 -6.01
N VAL A 81 1.23 -13.00 -6.03
CA VAL A 81 1.71 -11.67 -5.67
C VAL A 81 1.82 -10.84 -6.95
N CYS A 82 1.31 -9.63 -6.93
CA CYS A 82 1.24 -8.78 -8.10
C CYS A 82 2.40 -7.79 -8.13
N GLU A 83 2.82 -7.39 -9.30
CA GLU A 83 3.85 -6.36 -9.46
C GLU A 83 3.37 -5.02 -8.89
N ASN A 84 2.13 -4.68 -9.16
CA ASN A 84 1.44 -3.52 -8.60
C ASN A 84 -0.05 -3.83 -8.46
N TYR A 85 -0.77 -2.95 -7.78
CA TYR A 85 -2.17 -3.15 -7.44
C TYR A 85 -3.00 -1.95 -7.86
N SER A 86 -4.26 -2.20 -8.25
CA SER A 86 -5.21 -1.11 -8.43
C SER A 86 -5.47 -0.40 -7.10
N PRO A 87 -5.50 0.93 -7.08
CA PRO A 87 -5.82 1.67 -5.87
C PRO A 87 -7.32 1.61 -5.51
N TRP A 88 -8.17 1.21 -6.44
CA TRP A 88 -9.61 1.17 -6.20
C TRP A 88 -10.03 -0.08 -5.43
N ARG A 89 -10.80 0.11 -4.35
CA ARG A 89 -11.22 -0.99 -3.48
C ARG A 89 -12.15 -2.00 -4.16
N ASN A 90 -12.91 -1.57 -5.16
CA ASN A 90 -13.80 -2.45 -5.92
C ASN A 90 -13.08 -3.18 -7.07
N ALA A 91 -11.84 -2.87 -7.33
CA ALA A 91 -11.05 -3.57 -8.34
C ALA A 91 -10.53 -4.90 -7.79
N THR A 92 -10.74 -5.96 -8.54
CA THR A 92 -10.32 -7.31 -8.18
C THR A 92 -9.09 -7.77 -8.95
N GLU A 93 -8.56 -6.94 -9.82
CA GLU A 93 -7.43 -7.29 -10.67
C GLU A 93 -6.14 -6.71 -10.12
N CYS A 94 -5.14 -7.54 -10.00
CA CYS A 94 -3.79 -7.04 -9.88
C CYS A 94 -3.19 -6.82 -11.28
N THR A 95 -2.23 -5.94 -11.35
CA THR A 95 -1.65 -5.46 -12.61
C THR A 95 -0.15 -5.73 -12.67
N GLY A 96 0.41 -5.62 -13.85
CA GLY A 96 1.81 -5.93 -14.08
C GLY A 96 2.11 -7.42 -14.11
N MET A 97 3.32 -7.79 -13.76
CA MET A 97 3.77 -9.17 -13.74
C MET A 97 3.16 -9.94 -12.58
N HIS A 98 2.74 -11.19 -12.82
CA HIS A 98 2.34 -12.10 -11.76
C HIS A 98 3.56 -12.61 -11.00
N PHE A 99 3.39 -12.89 -9.70
CA PHE A 99 4.46 -13.37 -8.84
C PHE A 99 5.68 -12.45 -8.81
N TYR A 100 5.45 -11.18 -8.77
CA TYR A 100 6.52 -10.23 -8.62
C TYR A 100 6.79 -10.02 -7.12
N HIS A 101 7.93 -10.50 -6.65
CA HIS A 101 8.25 -10.59 -5.21
C HIS A 101 8.13 -9.27 -4.45
N TRP A 102 8.43 -8.14 -5.04
CA TRP A 102 8.31 -6.85 -4.34
C TRP A 102 6.86 -6.43 -4.05
N GLY A 103 5.88 -7.03 -4.72
CA GLY A 103 4.47 -6.86 -4.36
C GLY A 103 4.15 -7.36 -2.95
N GLY A 104 4.91 -8.32 -2.45
CA GLY A 104 4.81 -8.83 -1.09
C GLY A 104 5.20 -7.81 -0.02
N LEU A 105 5.94 -6.76 -0.38
CA LEU A 105 6.30 -5.69 0.55
C LEU A 105 5.07 -4.96 1.09
N ALA A 106 3.96 -4.98 0.36
CA ALA A 106 2.69 -4.45 0.83
C ALA A 106 2.22 -5.10 2.15
N GLY A 107 2.43 -6.40 2.30
CA GLY A 107 2.13 -7.10 3.54
C GLY A 107 3.29 -7.10 4.52
N PHE A 108 4.52 -7.06 4.03
CA PHE A 108 5.73 -7.13 4.85
C PHE A 108 5.86 -5.99 5.84
N ILE A 109 5.44 -4.77 5.47
CA ILE A 109 5.48 -3.62 6.38
C ILE A 109 4.65 -3.84 7.64
N GLY A 110 3.55 -4.58 7.55
CA GLY A 110 2.73 -4.95 8.71
C GLY A 110 3.49 -5.86 9.67
N LEU A 111 4.31 -6.76 9.16
CA LEU A 111 5.17 -7.62 9.98
C LEU A 111 6.27 -6.82 10.68
N LEU A 112 6.87 -5.86 9.98
CA LEU A 112 7.85 -4.94 10.58
C LEU A 112 7.22 -4.13 11.71
N ASP A 113 6.04 -3.57 11.48
CA ASP A 113 5.36 -2.73 12.48
C ASP A 113 4.90 -3.54 13.70
N ALA A 114 4.59 -4.81 13.52
CA ALA A 114 4.23 -5.74 14.59
C ALA A 114 5.44 -6.28 15.37
N GLY A 115 6.67 -5.95 14.97
CA GLY A 115 7.89 -6.36 15.66
C GLY A 115 8.33 -7.80 15.39
N PHE A 116 7.91 -8.40 14.29
CA PHE A 116 8.35 -9.75 13.91
C PHE A 116 9.81 -9.82 13.45
N TYR A 117 10.41 -8.68 13.18
CA TYR A 117 11.82 -8.57 12.86
C TYR A 117 12.48 -7.62 13.85
N ASP A 118 13.19 -8.18 14.80
CA ASP A 118 14.14 -7.43 15.58
C ASP A 118 15.45 -7.39 14.79
N TYR A 119 15.86 -6.21 14.39
CA TYR A 119 17.24 -6.01 14.01
C TYR A 119 18.05 -5.96 15.30
N GLU A 120 18.47 -7.11 15.78
CA GLU A 120 19.55 -7.10 16.76
C GLU A 120 20.83 -6.71 15.99
N GLU A 121 21.34 -5.56 16.35
CA GLU A 121 22.68 -5.15 15.91
C GLU A 121 23.74 -6.11 16.46
#